data_970b7c2644ca26378b01d6377d3f6dbf
#
_entry.id   970b7c2644ca26378b01d6377d3f6dbf
#
_cell.length_a   1.000
_cell.length_b   1.000
_cell.length_c   1.000
_cell.angle_alpha   90.00
_cell.angle_beta   90.00
_cell.angle_gamma   90.00
#
_symmetry.space_group_name_H-M   'P 1'
#
loop_
_entity.id
_entity.type
_entity.pdbx_description
1 polymer ?
#
loop_
_entity_poly.entity_id
_entity_poly.type
_entity_poly.pdbx_seq_one_letter_code
_entity_poly.pdbx_strand_id
1 'polypeptide(L)'
;MTGFRYCLNSSTIRPTGLLEKIRIAGQVGYGAIELWHEDVDQFLAGGGTLSDVRHALDDAQLIVPTTIYMAGWCGSTGAEHAAALQEARRKLEQAAELRATYTIACPAMGQVDLKLAGEQYAEMLTIGREYGVKPAMEYLGFVEHLCTVGTALEVMRNSGDDTATIIIDPFHNFRGGGSFDDLLQLTGSQVAISHFNDAPSEPPRLEQHDHSRVLPGEGHLDLNRWLQNLQQIGYSGWLSLELFNEKLWVQDPLDVARRGLQSMQAAVERAGV
;
A
#
# COMPACT_ATOMS: atom_id res chain seq x y z
N MET A 1 -14.00 -21.17 4.17
CA MET A 1 -13.92 -20.05 3.20
C MET A 1 -12.99 -19.02 3.82
N THR A 2 -11.77 -18.92 3.36
CA THR A 2 -10.82 -17.87 3.78
C THR A 2 -11.05 -16.67 2.86
N GLY A 3 -12.01 -15.83 3.22
CA GLY A 3 -12.28 -14.61 2.48
C GLY A 3 -11.18 -13.56 2.72
N PHE A 4 -11.16 -12.52 1.87
CA PHE A 4 -10.32 -11.35 2.07
C PHE A 4 -10.64 -10.64 3.39
N ARG A 5 -9.64 -9.96 3.93
CA ARG A 5 -9.75 -9.11 5.13
C ARG A 5 -9.68 -7.64 4.71
N TYR A 6 -10.28 -6.75 5.48
CA TYR A 6 -10.43 -5.34 5.11
C TYR A 6 -9.55 -4.44 5.96
N CYS A 7 -8.76 -3.60 5.29
CA CYS A 7 -7.86 -2.63 5.87
C CYS A 7 -8.26 -1.22 5.41
N LEU A 8 -8.13 -0.23 6.27
CA LEU A 8 -8.24 1.18 5.90
C LEU A 8 -6.84 1.76 5.70
N ASN A 9 -6.54 2.29 4.51
CA ASN A 9 -5.38 3.15 4.36
C ASN A 9 -5.72 4.54 4.89
N SER A 10 -4.89 5.06 5.79
CA SER A 10 -5.17 6.33 6.48
C SER A 10 -5.20 7.55 5.55
N SER A 11 -4.71 7.42 4.30
CA SER A 11 -4.86 8.43 3.24
C SER A 11 -6.32 8.70 2.86
N THR A 12 -7.19 7.70 2.99
CA THR A 12 -8.61 7.81 2.64
C THR A 12 -9.35 8.88 3.45
N ILE A 13 -8.90 9.10 4.69
CA ILE A 13 -9.42 10.14 5.59
C ILE A 13 -8.28 11.07 6.05
N ARG A 14 -7.41 11.47 5.12
CA ARG A 14 -6.12 12.12 5.35
C ARG A 14 -6.15 13.33 6.29
N PRO A 15 -7.11 14.26 6.24
CA PRO A 15 -7.13 15.43 7.13
C PRO A 15 -7.41 15.11 8.60
N THR A 16 -7.81 13.89 8.93
CA THR A 16 -8.13 13.46 10.29
C THR A 16 -6.84 13.23 11.09
N GLY A 17 -6.83 13.57 12.38
CA GLY A 17 -5.67 13.29 13.24
C GLY A 17 -5.41 11.80 13.44
N LEU A 18 -4.14 11.40 13.66
CA LEU A 18 -3.69 9.99 13.66
C LEU A 18 -4.51 9.09 14.60
N LEU A 19 -4.66 9.46 15.87
CA LEU A 19 -5.41 8.61 16.83
C LEU A 19 -6.90 8.52 16.48
N GLU A 20 -7.46 9.56 15.90
CA GLU A 20 -8.85 9.56 15.45
C GLU A 20 -9.02 8.69 14.20
N LYS A 21 -8.07 8.64 13.26
CA LYS A 21 -8.05 7.69 12.14
C LYS A 21 -8.12 6.24 12.64
N ILE A 22 -7.31 5.92 13.66
CA ILE A 22 -7.28 4.60 14.29
C ILE A 22 -8.63 4.28 14.94
N ARG A 23 -9.17 5.22 15.72
CA ARG A 23 -10.48 5.06 16.37
C ARG A 23 -11.59 4.81 15.36
N ILE A 24 -11.63 5.59 14.27
CA ILE A 24 -12.64 5.47 13.20
C ILE A 24 -12.54 4.09 12.53
N ALA A 25 -11.34 3.64 12.17
CA ALA A 25 -11.14 2.34 11.52
C ALA A 25 -11.69 1.19 12.40
N GLY A 26 -11.37 1.17 13.69
CA GLY A 26 -11.90 0.18 14.62
C GLY A 26 -13.41 0.29 14.81
N GLN A 27 -13.95 1.50 14.98
CA GLN A 27 -15.40 1.73 15.15
C GLN A 27 -16.21 1.27 13.94
N VAL A 28 -15.68 1.41 12.73
CA VAL A 28 -16.34 0.98 11.48
C VAL A 28 -16.27 -0.55 11.30
N GLY A 29 -15.28 -1.22 11.89
CA GLY A 29 -15.10 -2.67 11.81
C GLY A 29 -14.04 -3.12 10.81
N TYR A 30 -13.10 -2.25 10.44
CA TYR A 30 -11.88 -2.70 9.78
C TYR A 30 -11.06 -3.57 10.75
N GLY A 31 -10.34 -4.56 10.22
CA GLY A 31 -9.43 -5.39 11.03
C GLY A 31 -7.99 -4.88 11.04
N ALA A 32 -7.69 -3.87 10.21
CA ALA A 32 -6.36 -3.32 10.05
C ALA A 32 -6.40 -1.86 9.58
N ILE A 33 -5.29 -1.15 9.80
CA ILE A 33 -5.06 0.18 9.27
C ILE A 33 -3.63 0.29 8.74
N GLU A 34 -3.44 0.90 7.57
CA GLU A 34 -2.12 1.33 7.09
C GLU A 34 -1.83 2.74 7.58
N LEU A 35 -0.64 2.93 8.13
CA LEU A 35 -0.22 4.20 8.70
C LEU A 35 0.88 4.84 7.87
N TRP A 36 0.73 6.14 7.60
CA TRP A 36 1.77 6.93 6.96
C TRP A 36 2.80 7.37 7.99
N HIS A 37 4.09 7.19 7.68
CA HIS A 37 5.19 7.67 8.52
C HIS A 37 5.07 9.17 8.80
N GLU A 38 4.62 9.96 7.81
CA GLU A 38 4.37 11.39 7.97
C GLU A 38 3.34 11.71 9.06
N ASP A 39 2.23 10.97 9.12
CA ASP A 39 1.21 11.15 10.16
C ASP A 39 1.77 10.83 11.55
N VAL A 40 2.58 9.77 11.64
CA VAL A 40 3.25 9.37 12.89
C VAL A 40 4.27 10.42 13.30
N ASP A 41 5.12 10.87 12.38
CA ASP A 41 6.14 11.90 12.64
C ASP A 41 5.49 13.23 13.09
N GLN A 42 4.38 13.64 12.48
CA GLN A 42 3.62 14.82 12.91
C GLN A 42 3.03 14.65 14.31
N PHE A 43 2.49 13.48 14.63
CA PHE A 43 1.96 13.19 15.95
C PHE A 43 3.06 13.22 17.02
N LEU A 44 4.23 12.65 16.75
CA LEU A 44 5.39 12.68 17.64
C LEU A 44 5.92 14.12 17.84
N ALA A 45 6.01 14.90 16.75
CA ALA A 45 6.40 16.30 16.81
C ALA A 45 5.40 17.16 17.63
N GLY A 46 4.14 16.76 17.68
CA GLY A 46 3.09 17.36 18.51
C GLY A 46 3.15 16.96 20.00
N GLY A 47 4.14 16.15 20.41
CA GLY A 47 4.33 15.71 21.81
C GLY A 47 3.68 14.35 22.14
N GLY A 48 3.10 13.68 21.16
CA GLY A 48 2.64 12.30 21.30
C GLY A 48 3.78 11.29 21.31
N THR A 49 3.48 10.02 21.61
CA THR A 49 4.48 8.94 21.68
C THR A 49 4.04 7.74 20.83
N LEU A 50 5.00 6.90 20.39
CA LEU A 50 4.67 5.63 19.73
C LEU A 50 3.87 4.70 20.66
N SER A 51 4.04 4.81 21.97
CA SER A 51 3.24 4.10 22.96
C SER A 51 1.77 4.48 22.88
N ASP A 52 1.45 5.77 22.70
CA ASP A 52 0.06 6.23 22.56
C ASP A 52 -0.56 5.66 21.29
N VAL A 53 0.19 5.62 20.18
CA VAL A 53 -0.28 5.00 18.92
C VAL A 53 -0.55 3.52 19.11
N ARG A 54 0.37 2.78 19.76
CA ARG A 54 0.18 1.34 20.07
C ARG A 54 -1.04 1.09 20.94
N HIS A 55 -1.23 1.87 22.00
CA HIS A 55 -2.41 1.75 22.85
C HIS A 55 -3.70 1.99 22.07
N ALA A 56 -3.74 3.02 21.21
CA ALA A 56 -4.90 3.28 20.36
C ALA A 56 -5.20 2.12 19.39
N LEU A 57 -4.16 1.51 18.81
CA LEU A 57 -4.30 0.32 17.94
C LEU A 57 -4.80 -0.90 18.73
N ASP A 58 -4.25 -1.15 19.92
CA ASP A 58 -4.66 -2.25 20.79
C ASP A 58 -6.11 -2.07 21.26
N ASP A 59 -6.51 -0.86 21.68
CA ASP A 59 -7.88 -0.53 22.09
C ASP A 59 -8.90 -0.68 20.92
N ALA A 60 -8.48 -0.30 19.70
CA ALA A 60 -9.29 -0.44 18.49
C ALA A 60 -9.25 -1.86 17.91
N GLN A 61 -8.46 -2.77 18.46
CA GLN A 61 -8.23 -4.15 17.97
C GLN A 61 -7.74 -4.18 16.50
N LEU A 62 -6.91 -3.22 16.11
CA LEU A 62 -6.36 -3.10 14.77
C LEU A 62 -4.91 -3.59 14.71
N ILE A 63 -4.56 -4.24 13.60
CA ILE A 63 -3.16 -4.48 13.25
C ILE A 63 -2.70 -3.49 12.19
N VAL A 64 -1.37 -3.34 12.07
CA VAL A 64 -0.73 -2.53 11.02
C VAL A 64 -0.06 -3.49 10.03
N PRO A 65 -0.69 -3.83 8.88
CA PRO A 65 -0.05 -4.70 7.90
C PRO A 65 1.14 -4.01 7.24
N THR A 66 1.01 -2.72 6.94
CA THR A 66 2.04 -1.92 6.27
C THR A 66 2.12 -0.52 6.86
N THR A 67 3.31 0.07 6.78
CA THR A 67 3.53 1.52 6.92
C THR A 67 3.97 2.11 5.59
N ILE A 68 3.74 3.40 5.36
CA ILE A 68 3.90 4.10 4.09
C ILE A 68 4.76 5.36 4.29
N TYR A 69 5.82 5.60 3.61
CA TYR A 69 6.57 4.80 2.66
C TYR A 69 8.07 5.11 2.74
N MET A 70 8.93 4.27 2.17
CA MET A 70 10.37 4.52 1.97
C MET A 70 10.62 4.89 0.51
N ALA A 71 11.34 5.98 0.27
CA ALA A 71 11.72 6.46 -1.05
C ALA A 71 13.24 6.63 -1.18
N GLY A 72 13.72 6.90 -2.40
CA GLY A 72 15.12 7.20 -2.67
C GLY A 72 16.05 5.98 -2.68
N TRP A 73 15.59 4.81 -2.33
CA TRP A 73 16.37 3.57 -2.32
C TRP A 73 16.68 3.08 -3.74
N CYS A 74 15.76 3.33 -4.69
CA CYS A 74 15.78 2.80 -6.04
C CYS A 74 16.41 3.82 -7.00
N GLY A 75 17.45 3.41 -7.73
CA GLY A 75 18.09 4.21 -8.78
C GLY A 75 19.04 5.30 -8.28
N SER A 76 19.12 5.57 -6.98
CA SER A 76 20.10 6.51 -6.40
C SER A 76 21.46 5.86 -6.22
N THR A 77 22.53 6.66 -6.13
CA THR A 77 23.89 6.19 -5.94
C THR A 77 24.69 7.08 -4.98
N GLY A 78 25.83 6.58 -4.49
CA GLY A 78 26.73 7.36 -3.67
C GLY A 78 26.09 7.92 -2.38
N ALA A 79 26.29 9.20 -2.10
CA ALA A 79 25.82 9.83 -0.87
C ALA A 79 24.29 9.88 -0.78
N GLU A 80 23.60 10.05 -1.92
CA GLU A 80 22.13 10.06 -1.97
C GLU A 80 21.56 8.70 -1.56
N HIS A 81 22.12 7.61 -2.12
CA HIS A 81 21.72 6.26 -1.76
C HIS A 81 21.97 5.97 -0.26
N ALA A 82 23.16 6.34 0.25
CA ALA A 82 23.48 6.19 1.66
C ALA A 82 22.48 6.94 2.58
N ALA A 83 22.09 8.15 2.21
CA ALA A 83 21.09 8.92 2.96
C ALA A 83 19.70 8.26 2.91
N ALA A 84 19.30 7.71 1.76
CA ALA A 84 18.03 6.99 1.62
C ALA A 84 18.00 5.73 2.49
N LEU A 85 19.11 4.98 2.58
CA LEU A 85 19.21 3.81 3.45
C LEU A 85 19.18 4.18 4.94
N GLN A 86 19.78 5.31 5.31
CA GLN A 86 19.69 5.81 6.70
C GLN A 86 18.24 6.15 7.06
N GLU A 87 17.51 6.84 6.19
CA GLU A 87 16.09 7.14 6.40
C GLU A 87 15.24 5.87 6.39
N ALA A 88 15.56 4.89 5.54
CA ALA A 88 14.89 3.60 5.54
C ALA A 88 15.04 2.87 6.89
N ARG A 89 16.24 2.88 7.49
CA ARG A 89 16.47 2.31 8.84
C ARG A 89 15.58 2.98 9.89
N ARG A 90 15.51 4.31 9.89
CA ARG A 90 14.64 5.06 10.82
C ARG A 90 13.17 4.66 10.68
N LYS A 91 12.68 4.55 9.42
CA LYS A 91 11.29 4.16 9.15
C LYS A 91 11.01 2.71 9.49
N LEU A 92 11.95 1.80 9.25
CA LEU A 92 11.84 0.40 9.65
C LEU A 92 11.82 0.23 11.17
N GLU A 93 12.63 1.00 11.91
CA GLU A 93 12.58 1.04 13.38
C GLU A 93 11.20 1.52 13.87
N GLN A 94 10.68 2.62 13.30
CA GLN A 94 9.34 3.12 13.64
C GLN A 94 8.26 2.08 13.29
N ALA A 95 8.35 1.41 12.14
CA ALA A 95 7.43 0.36 11.72
C ALA A 95 7.46 -0.85 12.68
N ALA A 96 8.66 -1.28 13.11
CA ALA A 96 8.84 -2.35 14.08
C ALA A 96 8.18 -2.01 15.43
N GLU A 97 8.36 -0.78 15.92
CA GLU A 97 7.71 -0.28 17.12
C GLU A 97 6.18 -0.28 17.02
N LEU A 98 5.63 -0.05 15.81
CA LEU A 98 4.20 -0.16 15.51
C LEU A 98 3.74 -1.59 15.20
N ARG A 99 4.63 -2.58 15.30
CA ARG A 99 4.38 -4.00 14.99
C ARG A 99 3.90 -4.21 13.54
N ALA A 100 4.33 -3.37 12.62
CA ALA A 100 4.01 -3.52 11.20
C ALA A 100 4.71 -4.76 10.61
N THR A 101 4.04 -5.46 9.71
CA THR A 101 4.63 -6.60 9.00
C THR A 101 5.52 -6.12 7.85
N TYR A 102 5.06 -5.08 7.14
CA TYR A 102 5.74 -4.54 5.97
C TYR A 102 5.90 -3.01 6.07
N THR A 103 6.81 -2.48 5.27
CA THR A 103 6.87 -1.05 4.93
C THR A 103 6.97 -0.93 3.43
N ILE A 104 6.17 -0.03 2.84
CA ILE A 104 6.14 0.17 1.39
C ILE A 104 7.45 0.80 0.92
N ALA A 105 8.08 0.20 -0.08
CA ALA A 105 9.27 0.69 -0.77
C ALA A 105 8.84 1.24 -2.14
N CYS A 106 8.66 2.56 -2.24
CA CYS A 106 8.25 3.23 -3.47
C CYS A 106 9.36 3.30 -4.51
N PRO A 107 9.03 3.22 -5.82
CA PRO A 107 9.99 3.32 -6.90
C PRO A 107 10.49 4.76 -7.11
N ALA A 108 11.55 4.89 -7.91
CA ALA A 108 11.95 6.18 -8.47
C ALA A 108 10.93 6.68 -9.51
N MET A 109 10.84 8.01 -9.67
CA MET A 109 9.91 8.64 -10.62
C MET A 109 10.32 8.47 -12.08
N GLY A 110 11.63 8.44 -12.37
CA GLY A 110 12.19 8.39 -13.72
C GLY A 110 12.60 6.98 -14.17
N GLN A 111 13.46 6.97 -15.19
CA GLN A 111 14.08 5.74 -15.68
C GLN A 111 15.01 5.13 -14.63
N VAL A 112 14.97 3.82 -14.50
CA VAL A 112 15.83 3.06 -13.59
C VAL A 112 16.46 1.87 -14.33
N ASP A 113 17.67 1.53 -13.97
CA ASP A 113 18.25 0.23 -14.34
C ASP A 113 17.63 -0.83 -13.43
N LEU A 114 16.84 -1.76 -14.01
CA LEU A 114 16.11 -2.79 -13.25
C LEU A 114 17.03 -3.79 -12.56
N LYS A 115 18.26 -3.97 -13.07
CA LYS A 115 19.26 -4.81 -12.40
C LYS A 115 19.77 -4.12 -11.14
N LEU A 116 20.18 -2.85 -11.26
CA LEU A 116 20.60 -2.05 -10.11
C LEU A 116 19.47 -1.94 -9.09
N ALA A 117 18.23 -1.69 -9.54
CA ALA A 117 17.06 -1.65 -8.66
C ALA A 117 16.85 -2.98 -7.90
N GLY A 118 17.12 -4.12 -8.55
CA GLY A 118 17.09 -5.43 -7.89
C GLY A 118 18.17 -5.57 -6.82
N GLU A 119 19.41 -5.19 -7.11
CA GLU A 119 20.51 -5.20 -6.16
C GLU A 119 20.20 -4.30 -4.94
N GLN A 120 19.66 -3.11 -5.18
CA GLN A 120 19.24 -2.16 -4.13
C GLN A 120 18.05 -2.67 -3.33
N TYR A 121 17.11 -3.37 -3.97
CA TYR A 121 16.00 -4.00 -3.26
C TYR A 121 16.46 -5.14 -2.35
N ALA A 122 17.45 -5.94 -2.78
CA ALA A 122 18.09 -6.96 -1.94
C ALA A 122 18.76 -6.35 -0.68
N GLU A 123 19.38 -5.17 -0.84
CA GLU A 123 19.95 -4.43 0.27
C GLU A 123 18.84 -3.96 1.24
N MET A 124 17.73 -3.41 0.72
CA MET A 124 16.58 -3.04 1.53
C MET A 124 15.99 -4.22 2.31
N LEU A 125 15.84 -5.39 1.65
CA LEU A 125 15.37 -6.62 2.31
C LEU A 125 16.32 -7.07 3.43
N THR A 126 17.62 -6.92 3.22
CA THR A 126 18.63 -7.24 4.24
C THR A 126 18.50 -6.33 5.45
N ILE A 127 18.34 -5.02 5.23
CA ILE A 127 18.09 -4.04 6.30
C ILE A 127 16.78 -4.37 7.01
N GLY A 128 15.72 -4.67 6.26
CA GLY A 128 14.41 -5.02 6.86
C GLY A 128 14.48 -6.19 7.85
N ARG A 129 15.33 -7.19 7.58
CA ARG A 129 15.54 -8.32 8.49
C ARG A 129 16.13 -7.91 9.85
N GLU A 130 16.94 -6.85 9.90
CA GLU A 130 17.51 -6.33 11.15
C GLU A 130 16.42 -5.83 12.10
N TYR A 131 15.29 -5.33 11.56
CA TYR A 131 14.17 -4.79 12.31
C TYR A 131 12.96 -5.73 12.39
N GLY A 132 13.00 -6.86 11.71
CA GLY A 132 11.85 -7.78 11.61
C GLY A 132 10.67 -7.24 10.81
N VAL A 133 10.89 -6.21 9.99
CA VAL A 133 9.89 -5.59 9.09
C VAL A 133 10.34 -5.77 7.65
N LYS A 134 9.46 -6.24 6.78
CA LYS A 134 9.83 -6.50 5.40
C LYS A 134 9.51 -5.30 4.49
N PRO A 135 10.50 -4.72 3.79
CA PRO A 135 10.23 -3.84 2.66
C PRO A 135 9.42 -4.56 1.59
N ALA A 136 8.28 -4.00 1.22
CA ALA A 136 7.45 -4.50 0.14
C ALA A 136 7.47 -3.49 -1.01
N MET A 137 7.92 -3.93 -2.19
CA MET A 137 8.05 -3.02 -3.33
C MET A 137 6.68 -2.68 -3.90
N GLU A 138 6.46 -1.41 -4.16
CA GLU A 138 5.30 -0.92 -4.90
C GLU A 138 5.73 -0.46 -6.29
N TYR A 139 4.90 -0.68 -7.31
CA TYR A 139 4.98 -0.01 -8.60
C TYR A 139 3.93 1.09 -8.65
N LEU A 140 4.25 2.20 -9.31
CA LEU A 140 3.35 3.35 -9.41
C LEU A 140 3.02 3.63 -10.87
N GLY A 141 1.75 3.56 -11.25
CA GLY A 141 1.30 3.64 -12.63
C GLY A 141 1.63 4.96 -13.36
N PHE A 142 2.04 5.99 -12.65
CA PHE A 142 2.41 7.29 -13.22
C PHE A 142 3.92 7.56 -13.26
N VAL A 143 4.76 6.62 -12.78
CA VAL A 143 6.21 6.74 -12.94
C VAL A 143 6.63 6.21 -14.32
N GLU A 144 7.84 6.59 -14.74
CA GLU A 144 8.27 6.34 -16.11
C GLU A 144 8.61 4.87 -16.39
N HIS A 145 9.13 4.12 -15.41
CA HIS A 145 9.64 2.77 -15.68
C HIS A 145 9.03 1.68 -14.77
N LEU A 146 9.10 1.83 -13.45
CA LEU A 146 8.55 0.85 -12.51
C LEU A 146 7.03 1.06 -12.32
N CYS A 147 6.26 0.87 -13.41
CA CYS A 147 4.84 1.24 -13.47
C CYS A 147 3.88 0.05 -13.68
N THR A 148 4.38 -1.19 -13.72
CA THR A 148 3.56 -2.39 -13.95
C THR A 148 4.01 -3.55 -13.06
N VAL A 149 3.15 -4.55 -12.88
CA VAL A 149 3.49 -5.83 -12.24
C VAL A 149 4.71 -6.47 -12.90
N GLY A 150 4.81 -6.42 -14.24
CA GLY A 150 5.92 -7.04 -14.97
C GLY A 150 7.28 -6.43 -14.61
N THR A 151 7.39 -5.09 -14.58
CA THR A 151 8.64 -4.42 -14.21
C THR A 151 8.98 -4.62 -12.73
N ALA A 152 7.99 -4.65 -11.86
CA ALA A 152 8.18 -4.97 -10.45
C ALA A 152 8.69 -6.41 -10.25
N LEU A 153 8.13 -7.39 -10.96
CA LEU A 153 8.61 -8.78 -10.93
C LEU A 153 10.05 -8.91 -11.42
N GLU A 154 10.46 -8.12 -12.39
CA GLU A 154 11.84 -8.12 -12.85
C GLU A 154 12.82 -7.64 -11.76
N VAL A 155 12.47 -6.56 -11.03
CA VAL A 155 13.24 -6.10 -9.87
C VAL A 155 13.29 -7.17 -8.78
N MET A 156 12.16 -7.81 -8.47
CA MET A 156 12.11 -8.90 -7.47
C MET A 156 13.03 -10.06 -7.87
N ARG A 157 13.00 -10.48 -9.14
CA ARG A 157 13.91 -11.54 -9.64
C ARG A 157 15.38 -11.13 -9.57
N ASN A 158 15.69 -9.89 -9.97
CA ASN A 158 17.04 -9.35 -9.94
C ASN A 158 17.57 -9.18 -8.51
N SER A 159 16.71 -9.10 -7.50
CA SER A 159 17.13 -9.09 -6.10
C SER A 159 17.75 -10.43 -5.65
N GLY A 160 17.41 -11.52 -6.32
CA GLY A 160 17.84 -12.87 -5.93
C GLY A 160 17.30 -13.33 -4.59
N ASP A 161 16.32 -12.65 -4.04
CA ASP A 161 15.71 -12.93 -2.72
C ASP A 161 14.32 -13.53 -2.88
N ASP A 162 14.19 -14.81 -2.56
CA ASP A 162 12.91 -15.55 -2.68
C ASP A 162 11.83 -15.02 -1.73
N THR A 163 12.19 -14.18 -0.76
CA THR A 163 11.23 -13.56 0.16
C THR A 163 10.72 -12.22 -0.31
N ALA A 164 11.16 -11.73 -1.48
CA ALA A 164 10.71 -10.47 -2.07
C ALA A 164 9.18 -10.42 -2.22
N THR A 165 8.57 -9.27 -1.86
CA THR A 165 7.12 -9.07 -1.91
C THR A 165 6.76 -7.77 -2.59
N ILE A 166 5.54 -7.72 -3.10
CA ILE A 166 5.00 -6.59 -3.86
C ILE A 166 3.71 -6.07 -3.24
N ILE A 167 3.52 -4.77 -3.31
CA ILE A 167 2.23 -4.11 -3.14
C ILE A 167 1.57 -4.03 -4.52
N ILE A 168 0.34 -4.42 -4.61
CA ILE A 168 -0.43 -4.37 -5.86
C ILE A 168 -1.63 -3.44 -5.70
N ASP A 169 -1.95 -2.71 -6.77
CA ASP A 169 -3.00 -1.69 -6.78
C ASP A 169 -3.71 -1.68 -8.14
N PRO A 170 -5.05 -1.81 -8.21
CA PRO A 170 -5.78 -1.81 -9.47
C PRO A 170 -5.68 -0.47 -10.21
N PHE A 171 -5.66 0.68 -9.51
CA PHE A 171 -5.46 1.97 -10.14
C PHE A 171 -4.07 2.10 -10.74
N HIS A 172 -3.01 1.75 -10.00
CA HIS A 172 -1.66 1.81 -10.53
C HIS A 172 -1.46 0.85 -11.70
N ASN A 173 -2.02 -0.36 -11.63
CA ASN A 173 -1.96 -1.30 -12.74
C ASN A 173 -2.65 -0.75 -13.99
N PHE A 174 -3.87 -0.23 -13.85
CA PHE A 174 -4.60 0.45 -14.93
C PHE A 174 -3.83 1.67 -15.45
N ARG A 175 -3.40 2.56 -14.56
CA ARG A 175 -2.70 3.81 -14.92
C ARG A 175 -1.40 3.55 -15.68
N GLY A 176 -0.62 2.54 -15.27
CA GLY A 176 0.61 2.09 -15.91
C GLY A 176 0.39 1.35 -17.24
N GLY A 177 -0.84 0.97 -17.55
CA GLY A 177 -1.19 0.24 -18.78
C GLY A 177 -0.99 -1.27 -18.70
N GLY A 178 -0.88 -1.82 -17.49
CA GLY A 178 -0.85 -3.26 -17.23
C GLY A 178 -2.24 -3.91 -17.39
N SER A 179 -2.24 -5.21 -17.59
CA SER A 179 -3.43 -6.04 -17.54
C SER A 179 -3.68 -6.56 -16.12
N PHE A 180 -4.93 -6.71 -15.70
CA PHE A 180 -5.22 -7.38 -14.44
C PHE A 180 -4.82 -8.86 -14.45
N ASP A 181 -4.67 -9.46 -15.63
CA ASP A 181 -4.14 -10.81 -15.78
C ASP A 181 -2.64 -10.92 -15.51
N ASP A 182 -1.92 -9.80 -15.45
CA ASP A 182 -0.52 -9.80 -15.04
C ASP A 182 -0.33 -10.31 -13.61
N LEU A 183 -1.37 -10.20 -12.76
CA LEU A 183 -1.39 -10.79 -11.43
C LEU A 183 -1.16 -12.30 -11.43
N LEU A 184 -1.58 -12.99 -12.49
CA LEU A 184 -1.42 -14.46 -12.62
C LEU A 184 0.05 -14.91 -12.73
N GLN A 185 0.99 -13.96 -12.90
CA GLN A 185 2.43 -14.22 -12.84
C GLN A 185 2.96 -14.27 -11.39
N LEU A 186 2.14 -13.86 -10.40
CA LEU A 186 2.46 -13.87 -8.98
C LEU A 186 1.95 -15.15 -8.30
N THR A 187 2.48 -15.41 -7.12
CA THR A 187 1.87 -16.29 -6.12
C THR A 187 1.29 -15.45 -4.99
N GLY A 188 0.29 -15.96 -4.28
CA GLY A 188 -0.32 -15.22 -3.16
C GLY A 188 0.67 -14.84 -2.06
N SER A 189 1.76 -15.61 -1.88
CA SER A 189 2.81 -15.33 -0.90
C SER A 189 3.74 -14.17 -1.30
N GLN A 190 3.77 -13.81 -2.57
CA GLN A 190 4.53 -12.65 -3.07
C GLN A 190 3.76 -11.34 -2.89
N VAL A 191 2.45 -11.37 -2.64
CA VAL A 191 1.64 -10.18 -2.43
C VAL A 191 1.63 -9.82 -0.94
N ALA A 192 2.22 -8.70 -0.57
CA ALA A 192 2.23 -8.19 0.79
C ALA A 192 0.85 -7.65 1.19
N ILE A 193 0.28 -6.81 0.35
CA ILE A 193 -1.06 -6.25 0.47
C ILE A 193 -1.60 -5.88 -0.92
N SER A 194 -2.93 -5.93 -1.09
CA SER A 194 -3.59 -5.32 -2.23
C SER A 194 -4.25 -4.02 -1.81
N HIS A 195 -3.75 -2.88 -2.27
CA HIS A 195 -4.57 -1.68 -2.29
C HIS A 195 -5.82 -1.96 -3.10
N PHE A 196 -6.93 -1.35 -2.72
CA PHE A 196 -8.20 -1.63 -3.34
C PHE A 196 -9.02 -0.35 -3.49
N ASN A 197 -9.20 0.06 -4.72
CA ASN A 197 -9.83 1.30 -5.15
C ASN A 197 -10.42 1.09 -6.54
N ASP A 198 -11.04 2.12 -7.09
CA ASP A 198 -11.54 2.13 -8.46
C ASP A 198 -11.11 3.44 -9.15
N ALA A 199 -11.29 3.51 -10.46
CA ALA A 199 -10.96 4.68 -11.27
C ALA A 199 -12.16 5.10 -12.13
N PRO A 200 -12.45 6.40 -12.25
CA PRO A 200 -13.49 6.89 -13.15
C PRO A 200 -13.07 6.68 -14.62
N SER A 201 -14.05 6.62 -15.54
CA SER A 201 -13.79 6.57 -16.98
C SER A 201 -13.20 7.87 -17.53
N GLU A 202 -13.43 8.98 -16.85
CA GLU A 202 -12.94 10.32 -17.19
C GLU A 202 -12.26 10.97 -15.97
N PRO A 203 -11.17 11.72 -16.16
CA PRO A 203 -10.48 12.03 -17.43
C PRO A 203 -9.79 10.78 -18.02
N PRO A 204 -9.23 10.87 -19.26
CA PRO A 204 -8.50 9.76 -19.87
C PRO A 204 -7.38 9.21 -18.97
N ARG A 205 -7.11 7.92 -19.06
CA ARG A 205 -6.18 7.16 -18.20
C ARG A 205 -4.87 7.90 -17.90
N LEU A 206 -4.23 8.51 -18.90
CA LEU A 206 -2.93 9.16 -18.73
C LEU A 206 -3.00 10.52 -17.99
N GLU A 207 -4.19 11.08 -17.84
CA GLU A 207 -4.44 12.31 -17.08
C GLU A 207 -4.90 12.05 -15.65
N GLN A 208 -5.15 10.76 -15.32
CA GLN A 208 -5.54 10.39 -13.96
C GLN A 208 -4.33 10.33 -13.03
N HIS A 209 -4.54 10.76 -11.80
CA HIS A 209 -3.59 10.73 -10.68
C HIS A 209 -4.26 10.15 -9.43
N ASP A 210 -3.53 10.01 -8.34
CA ASP A 210 -4.04 9.42 -7.09
C ASP A 210 -5.36 10.04 -6.61
N HIS A 211 -5.53 11.35 -6.78
CA HIS A 211 -6.77 12.05 -6.42
C HIS A 211 -7.99 11.68 -7.31
N SER A 212 -7.75 11.01 -8.43
CA SER A 212 -8.81 10.52 -9.31
C SER A 212 -9.50 9.27 -8.78
N ARG A 213 -8.88 8.55 -7.85
CA ARG A 213 -9.41 7.30 -7.30
C ARG A 213 -10.78 7.52 -6.65
N VAL A 214 -11.66 6.53 -6.82
CA VAL A 214 -13.01 6.52 -6.25
C VAL A 214 -13.24 5.23 -5.44
N LEU A 215 -14.35 5.16 -4.73
CA LEU A 215 -14.71 3.96 -3.97
C LEU A 215 -14.89 2.74 -4.91
N PRO A 216 -14.53 1.53 -4.46
CA PRO A 216 -14.72 0.31 -5.23
C PRO A 216 -16.15 0.16 -5.75
N GLY A 217 -16.32 0.08 -7.08
CA GLY A 217 -17.60 -0.01 -7.75
C GLY A 217 -18.22 1.33 -8.15
N GLU A 218 -17.60 2.46 -7.86
CA GLU A 218 -17.98 3.78 -8.37
C GLU A 218 -17.24 4.15 -9.68
N GLY A 219 -16.30 3.32 -10.12
CA GLY A 219 -15.52 3.51 -11.33
C GLY A 219 -15.86 2.52 -12.43
N HIS A 220 -14.87 2.27 -13.31
CA HIS A 220 -15.02 1.40 -14.47
C HIS A 220 -14.02 0.24 -14.53
N LEU A 221 -13.16 0.09 -13.51
CA LEU A 221 -12.19 -1.00 -13.47
C LEU A 221 -12.91 -2.35 -13.30
N ASP A 222 -12.43 -3.40 -13.97
CA ASP A 222 -12.93 -4.75 -13.77
C ASP A 222 -12.43 -5.35 -12.44
N LEU A 223 -12.95 -4.82 -11.33
CA LEU A 223 -12.59 -5.29 -9.99
C LEU A 223 -13.00 -6.75 -9.75
N ASN A 224 -13.98 -7.28 -10.47
CA ASN A 224 -14.31 -8.71 -10.41
C ASN A 224 -13.12 -9.54 -10.89
N ARG A 225 -12.54 -9.18 -12.06
CA ARG A 225 -11.36 -9.85 -12.60
C ARG A 225 -10.16 -9.74 -11.67
N TRP A 226 -9.94 -8.55 -11.06
CA TRP A 226 -8.89 -8.34 -10.07
C TRP A 226 -9.01 -9.30 -8.89
N LEU A 227 -10.18 -9.37 -8.26
CA LEU A 227 -10.45 -10.22 -7.10
C LEU A 227 -10.37 -11.71 -7.43
N GLN A 228 -10.90 -12.12 -8.59
CA GLN A 228 -10.81 -13.52 -9.05
C GLN A 228 -9.35 -13.94 -9.29
N ASN A 229 -8.53 -13.06 -9.89
CA ASN A 229 -7.11 -13.33 -10.08
C ASN A 229 -6.37 -13.44 -8.73
N LEU A 230 -6.69 -12.57 -7.76
CA LEU A 230 -6.15 -12.69 -6.40
C LEU A 230 -6.49 -14.04 -5.76
N GLN A 231 -7.73 -14.48 -5.88
CA GLN A 231 -8.15 -15.80 -5.40
C GLN A 231 -7.40 -16.92 -6.14
N GLN A 232 -7.25 -16.82 -7.46
CA GLN A 232 -6.59 -17.83 -8.29
C GLN A 232 -5.11 -18.01 -7.92
N ILE A 233 -4.39 -16.92 -7.59
CA ILE A 233 -2.99 -17.00 -7.13
C ILE A 233 -2.86 -17.42 -5.66
N GLY A 234 -3.97 -17.67 -4.96
CA GLY A 234 -3.99 -18.08 -3.56
C GLY A 234 -3.79 -16.94 -2.55
N TYR A 235 -4.04 -15.69 -2.95
CA TYR A 235 -4.01 -14.55 -2.02
C TYR A 235 -5.32 -14.48 -1.22
N SER A 236 -5.21 -14.43 0.11
CA SER A 236 -6.32 -14.27 1.06
C SER A 236 -5.99 -13.23 2.14
N GLY A 237 -5.17 -12.24 1.74
CA GLY A 237 -4.67 -11.19 2.63
C GLY A 237 -5.62 -10.01 2.78
N TRP A 238 -5.03 -8.85 3.02
CA TRP A 238 -5.73 -7.60 3.22
C TRP A 238 -6.05 -6.91 1.89
N LEU A 239 -7.30 -6.51 1.72
CA LEU A 239 -7.69 -5.47 0.77
C LEU A 239 -7.68 -4.15 1.52
N SER A 240 -6.87 -3.21 1.11
CA SER A 240 -6.69 -1.92 1.78
C SER A 240 -7.28 -0.79 0.95
N LEU A 241 -8.28 -0.11 1.50
CA LEU A 241 -8.92 1.02 0.85
C LEU A 241 -7.99 2.22 0.82
N GLU A 242 -7.37 2.49 -0.32
CA GLU A 242 -6.46 3.61 -0.50
C GLU A 242 -7.03 4.64 -1.47
N LEU A 243 -7.42 5.79 -0.95
CA LEU A 243 -7.96 6.90 -1.71
C LEU A 243 -7.27 8.21 -1.33
N PHE A 244 -7.04 9.07 -2.34
CA PHE A 244 -6.50 10.42 -2.17
C PHE A 244 -7.50 11.48 -2.66
N ASN A 245 -8.80 11.16 -2.59
CA ASN A 245 -9.86 11.95 -3.16
C ASN A 245 -10.25 13.11 -2.24
N GLU A 246 -9.89 14.32 -2.63
CA GLU A 246 -10.17 15.54 -1.85
C GLU A 246 -11.68 15.79 -1.64
N LYS A 247 -12.54 15.27 -2.54
CA LYS A 247 -13.99 15.36 -2.36
C LYS A 247 -14.49 14.49 -1.20
N LEU A 248 -13.75 13.45 -0.84
CA LEU A 248 -14.02 12.63 0.35
C LEU A 248 -13.44 13.29 1.60
N TRP A 249 -12.31 13.96 1.50
CA TRP A 249 -11.63 14.57 2.65
C TRP A 249 -12.39 15.71 3.30
N VAL A 250 -13.35 16.33 2.60
CA VAL A 250 -14.22 17.40 3.16
C VAL A 250 -15.50 16.85 3.77
N GLN A 251 -15.71 15.53 3.73
CA GLN A 251 -16.88 14.85 4.30
C GLN A 251 -16.57 14.34 5.71
N ASP A 252 -17.59 13.88 6.43
CA ASP A 252 -17.40 13.22 7.72
C ASP A 252 -16.53 11.96 7.57
N PRO A 253 -15.36 11.87 8.23
CA PRO A 253 -14.41 10.78 8.03
C PRO A 253 -14.97 9.41 8.47
N LEU A 254 -15.87 9.37 9.45
CA LEU A 254 -16.54 8.14 9.88
C LEU A 254 -17.49 7.61 8.78
N ASP A 255 -18.23 8.50 8.12
CA ASP A 255 -19.11 8.11 7.01
C ASP A 255 -18.31 7.69 5.78
N VAL A 256 -17.19 8.36 5.46
CA VAL A 256 -16.28 7.96 4.38
C VAL A 256 -15.74 6.56 4.64
N ALA A 257 -15.21 6.31 5.82
CA ALA A 257 -14.66 5.00 6.18
C ALA A 257 -15.74 3.90 6.12
N ARG A 258 -16.96 4.18 6.61
CA ARG A 258 -18.09 3.23 6.58
C ARG A 258 -18.51 2.88 5.15
N ARG A 259 -18.72 3.89 4.30
CA ARG A 259 -19.03 3.65 2.87
C ARG A 259 -17.92 2.90 2.16
N GLY A 260 -16.67 3.21 2.49
CA GLY A 260 -15.51 2.50 1.97
C GLY A 260 -15.54 1.00 2.28
N LEU A 261 -15.76 0.62 3.54
CA LEU A 261 -15.88 -0.79 3.92
C LEU A 261 -17.04 -1.48 3.20
N GLN A 262 -18.20 -0.83 3.13
CA GLN A 262 -19.38 -1.36 2.44
C GLN A 262 -19.13 -1.56 0.94
N SER A 263 -18.44 -0.62 0.29
CA SER A 263 -18.08 -0.71 -1.13
C SER A 263 -17.13 -1.88 -1.40
N MET A 264 -16.12 -2.07 -0.54
CA MET A 264 -15.19 -3.21 -0.65
C MET A 264 -15.92 -4.54 -0.49
N GLN A 265 -16.78 -4.68 0.54
CA GLN A 265 -17.56 -5.89 0.79
C GLN A 265 -18.50 -6.21 -0.38
N ALA A 266 -19.21 -5.19 -0.90
CA ALA A 266 -20.08 -5.35 -2.06
C ALA A 266 -19.30 -5.75 -3.33
N ALA A 267 -18.06 -5.26 -3.51
CA ALA A 267 -17.23 -5.67 -4.63
C ALA A 267 -16.80 -7.14 -4.52
N VAL A 268 -16.39 -7.60 -3.34
CA VAL A 268 -16.03 -9.01 -3.08
C VAL A 268 -17.23 -9.92 -3.28
N GLU A 269 -18.42 -9.53 -2.78
CA GLU A 269 -19.66 -10.30 -2.98
C GLU A 269 -20.01 -10.41 -4.48
N ARG A 270 -19.93 -9.31 -5.25
CA ARG A 270 -20.18 -9.32 -6.70
C ARG A 270 -19.20 -10.20 -7.46
N ALA A 271 -17.94 -10.27 -7.04
CA ALA A 271 -16.93 -11.12 -7.66
C ALA A 271 -17.14 -12.62 -7.38
N GLY A 272 -17.93 -12.97 -6.36
CA GLY A 272 -18.22 -14.35 -5.98
C GLY A 272 -17.03 -15.09 -5.34
N VAL A 273 -16.13 -14.38 -4.64
CA VAL A 273 -14.88 -14.89 -4.05
C VAL A 273 -14.81 -14.74 -2.54
#